data_544dca7bd2295c83bdaef7b5ef558649
#
_entry.id   544dca7bd2295c83bdaef7b5ef558649
#
_cell.length_a   1.000
_cell.length_b   1.000
_cell.length_c   1.000
_cell.angle_alpha   90.00
_cell.angle_beta   90.00
_cell.angle_gamma   90.00
#
_symmetry.space_group_name_H-M   'P 1'
#
loop_
_entity.id
_entity.type
_entity.pdbx_description
1 polymer ?
#
loop_
_entity_poly.entity_id
_entity_poly.type
_entity_poly.pdbx_seq_one_letter_code
_entity_poly.pdbx_strand_id
1 'polypeptide(L)'
;MTVADSGADRAELELLTDTLRKTLTSASGHELDTALAELGWPDLLDDLPDLAVPLVFRLLGETGAHASVLNDVVRRAAGWTGTDPVTLPFAGGTFVIWDSTGSTGGAVDEELALRTLTEGTALPAEALAEGRRALGWWLLGTGHTMLALARRHAVERTQFGRPLASFQAVRHRLAETLVALEGAEAALNNADGELGALLAKAAAGHAALTASRHCQQVLGGIGFTAEHDLSRHVRRTLVLDGLLGSARELTREAGALIREAGSAPRLAQL
;
A
#
# COMPACT_ATOMS: atom_id res chain seq x y z
N MET A 1 -33.80 -7.24 1.63
CA MET A 1 -32.86 -6.11 1.81
C MET A 1 -33.35 -4.95 0.97
N THR A 2 -33.91 -3.93 1.61
CA THR A 2 -34.65 -2.82 0.94
C THR A 2 -33.64 -1.73 0.52
N VAL A 3 -33.94 -1.00 -0.57
CA VAL A 3 -33.11 0.11 -1.15
C VAL A 3 -32.77 1.21 -0.12
N ALA A 4 -33.50 1.32 0.98
CA ALA A 4 -33.25 2.25 2.07
C ALA A 4 -32.05 1.84 2.95
N ASP A 5 -31.81 0.54 3.14
CA ASP A 5 -30.69 -0.01 3.94
C ASP A 5 -29.33 0.29 3.26
N SER A 6 -29.27 0.13 1.93
CA SER A 6 -28.03 0.41 1.17
C SER A 6 -27.63 1.89 1.12
N GLY A 7 -28.57 2.80 1.36
CA GLY A 7 -28.31 4.25 1.42
C GLY A 7 -27.72 4.69 2.76
N ALA A 8 -28.17 4.11 3.87
CA ALA A 8 -27.64 4.37 5.20
C ALA A 8 -26.22 3.80 5.32
N ASP A 9 -25.99 2.55 4.91
CA ASP A 9 -24.70 1.90 4.93
C ASP A 9 -23.65 2.70 4.11
N ARG A 10 -24.05 3.26 2.98
CA ARG A 10 -23.19 4.08 2.15
C ARG A 10 -22.82 5.41 2.81
N ALA A 11 -23.78 6.08 3.45
CA ALA A 11 -23.54 7.34 4.16
C ALA A 11 -22.63 7.13 5.39
N GLU A 12 -22.81 6.03 6.09
CA GLU A 12 -21.94 5.64 7.21
C GLU A 12 -20.51 5.35 6.74
N LEU A 13 -20.34 4.65 5.63
CA LEU A 13 -19.02 4.40 5.06
C LEU A 13 -18.32 5.68 4.58
N GLU A 14 -19.07 6.61 3.96
CA GLU A 14 -18.56 7.92 3.56
C GLU A 14 -18.11 8.74 4.80
N LEU A 15 -18.90 8.75 5.87
CA LEU A 15 -18.56 9.43 7.12
C LEU A 15 -17.32 8.82 7.79
N LEU A 16 -17.22 7.49 7.84
CA LEU A 16 -16.05 6.78 8.37
C LEU A 16 -14.81 7.12 7.55
N THR A 17 -14.92 7.08 6.22
CA THR A 17 -13.83 7.41 5.29
C THR A 17 -13.34 8.84 5.51
N ASP A 18 -14.24 9.80 5.63
CA ASP A 18 -13.89 11.21 5.87
C ASP A 18 -13.24 11.43 7.24
N THR A 19 -13.72 10.73 8.27
CA THR A 19 -13.16 10.79 9.61
C THR A 19 -11.74 10.22 9.64
N LEU A 20 -11.55 9.03 9.07
CA LEU A 20 -10.23 8.41 8.93
C LEU A 20 -9.28 9.31 8.12
N ARG A 21 -9.73 9.87 6.99
CA ARG A 21 -8.92 10.77 6.16
C ARG A 21 -8.47 12.01 6.93
N LYS A 22 -9.33 12.61 7.73
CA LYS A 22 -8.97 13.74 8.60
C LYS A 22 -7.90 13.36 9.61
N THR A 23 -8.08 12.24 10.30
CA THR A 23 -7.11 11.72 11.28
C THR A 23 -5.77 11.43 10.65
N LEU A 24 -5.75 10.72 9.51
CA LEU A 24 -4.53 10.40 8.77
C LEU A 24 -3.82 11.63 8.16
N THR A 25 -4.53 12.74 7.99
CA THR A 25 -3.94 13.98 7.52
C THR A 25 -3.35 14.81 8.67
N SER A 26 -3.88 14.65 9.89
CA SER A 26 -3.49 15.45 11.06
C SER A 26 -2.39 14.81 11.90
N ALA A 27 -2.17 13.51 11.81
CA ALA A 27 -1.21 12.75 12.62
C ALA A 27 -0.40 11.76 11.78
N SER A 28 0.76 11.32 12.28
CA SER A 28 1.62 10.33 11.65
C SER A 28 2.49 9.62 12.69
N GLY A 29 2.97 8.40 12.39
CA GLY A 29 3.78 7.62 13.33
C GLY A 29 3.00 7.25 14.58
N HIS A 30 3.64 7.32 15.73
CA HIS A 30 3.06 6.95 17.03
C HIS A 30 1.79 7.74 17.39
N GLU A 31 1.73 9.03 17.04
CA GLU A 31 0.52 9.84 17.25
C GLU A 31 -0.66 9.30 16.46
N LEU A 32 -0.40 8.85 15.23
CA LEU A 32 -1.43 8.22 14.40
C LEU A 32 -1.84 6.85 14.92
N ASP A 33 -0.91 6.04 15.42
CA ASP A 33 -1.23 4.75 16.05
C ASP A 33 -2.21 4.95 17.22
N THR A 34 -1.95 5.97 18.07
CA THR A 34 -2.83 6.32 19.18
C THR A 34 -4.20 6.81 18.70
N ALA A 35 -4.23 7.73 17.73
CA ALA A 35 -5.47 8.26 17.20
C ALA A 35 -6.34 7.20 16.49
N LEU A 36 -5.74 6.24 15.79
CA LEU A 36 -6.46 5.13 15.19
C LEU A 36 -7.02 4.18 16.26
N ALA A 37 -6.27 3.91 17.33
CA ALA A 37 -6.76 3.11 18.44
C ALA A 37 -7.97 3.79 19.13
N GLU A 38 -7.91 5.11 19.36
CA GLU A 38 -9.03 5.89 19.91
C GLU A 38 -10.27 5.92 19.00
N LEU A 39 -10.07 5.82 17.67
CA LEU A 39 -11.17 5.69 16.69
C LEU A 39 -11.75 4.27 16.59
N GLY A 40 -11.22 3.31 17.37
CA GLY A 40 -11.70 1.94 17.39
C GLY A 40 -11.10 1.05 16.28
N TRP A 41 -9.90 1.35 15.80
CA TRP A 41 -9.19 0.52 14.81
C TRP A 41 -9.12 -0.97 15.18
N PRO A 42 -8.80 -1.36 16.45
CA PRO A 42 -8.75 -2.77 16.83
C PRO A 42 -10.10 -3.47 16.64
N ASP A 43 -11.18 -2.85 17.10
CA ASP A 43 -12.54 -3.40 16.98
C ASP A 43 -12.98 -3.49 15.51
N LEU A 44 -12.69 -2.45 14.72
CA LEU A 44 -12.98 -2.44 13.30
C LEU A 44 -12.22 -3.52 12.53
N LEU A 45 -10.95 -3.75 12.89
CA LEU A 45 -10.13 -4.81 12.30
C LEU A 45 -10.64 -6.21 12.69
N ASP A 46 -11.15 -6.39 13.91
CA ASP A 46 -11.68 -7.66 14.37
C ASP A 46 -13.05 -7.99 13.78
N ASP A 47 -13.95 -7.02 13.74
CA ASP A 47 -15.33 -7.20 13.30
C ASP A 47 -15.50 -7.18 11.77
N LEU A 48 -14.77 -6.29 11.08
CA LEU A 48 -14.92 -6.01 9.65
C LEU A 48 -13.57 -5.91 8.92
N PRO A 49 -12.70 -6.93 8.97
CA PRO A 49 -11.35 -6.88 8.37
C PRO A 49 -11.36 -6.60 6.86
N ASP A 50 -12.33 -7.16 6.14
CA ASP A 50 -12.47 -7.00 4.69
C ASP A 50 -12.85 -5.57 4.27
N LEU A 51 -13.35 -4.75 5.19
CA LEU A 51 -13.58 -3.33 5.02
C LEU A 51 -12.43 -2.49 5.57
N ALA A 52 -12.01 -2.80 6.79
CA ALA A 52 -11.02 -2.03 7.56
C ALA A 52 -9.67 -1.97 6.87
N VAL A 53 -9.16 -3.13 6.43
CA VAL A 53 -7.83 -3.23 5.83
C VAL A 53 -7.75 -2.45 4.50
N PRO A 54 -8.63 -2.67 3.50
CA PRO A 54 -8.62 -1.88 2.28
C PRO A 54 -8.72 -0.37 2.53
N LEU A 55 -9.65 0.03 3.41
CA LEU A 55 -9.92 1.44 3.68
C LEU A 55 -8.73 2.15 4.33
N VAL A 56 -8.23 1.63 5.44
CA VAL A 56 -7.17 2.28 6.21
C VAL A 56 -5.85 2.27 5.44
N PHE A 57 -5.46 1.14 4.84
CA PHE A 57 -4.19 1.05 4.14
C PHE A 57 -4.17 1.85 2.83
N ARG A 58 -5.29 1.90 2.10
CA ARG A 58 -5.41 2.80 0.95
C ARG A 58 -5.28 4.26 1.35
N LEU A 59 -5.95 4.68 2.43
CA LEU A 59 -5.88 6.05 2.94
C LEU A 59 -4.48 6.42 3.46
N LEU A 60 -3.74 5.50 4.11
CA LEU A 60 -2.33 5.70 4.45
C LEU A 60 -1.50 6.01 3.20
N GLY A 61 -1.73 5.29 2.10
CA GLY A 61 -1.08 5.55 0.83
C GLY A 61 -1.47 6.90 0.22
N GLU A 62 -2.75 7.24 0.25
CA GLU A 62 -3.29 8.47 -0.33
C GLU A 62 -2.84 9.72 0.42
N THR A 63 -2.78 9.68 1.74
CA THR A 63 -2.37 10.82 2.58
C THR A 63 -0.85 10.92 2.73
N GLY A 64 -0.12 9.83 2.50
CA GLY A 64 1.30 9.71 2.78
C GLY A 64 1.61 9.58 4.27
N ALA A 65 0.61 9.43 5.13
CA ALA A 65 0.77 9.13 6.54
C ALA A 65 1.38 7.73 6.74
N HIS A 66 1.85 7.46 7.95
CA HIS A 66 2.36 6.14 8.33
C HIS A 66 1.95 5.81 9.76
N ALA A 67 1.67 4.55 9.99
CA ALA A 67 1.31 3.97 11.29
C ALA A 67 1.77 2.51 11.32
N SER A 68 1.98 1.96 12.52
CA SER A 68 2.44 0.58 12.68
C SER A 68 1.33 -0.49 12.60
N VAL A 69 0.15 -0.11 12.10
CA VAL A 69 -1.06 -0.94 11.99
C VAL A 69 -0.89 -2.25 11.19
N LEU A 70 0.19 -2.37 10.42
CA LEU A 70 0.55 -3.65 9.78
C LEU A 70 0.83 -4.74 10.82
N ASN A 71 1.41 -4.37 11.97
CA ASN A 71 1.63 -5.31 13.07
C ASN A 71 0.32 -5.90 13.57
N ASP A 72 -0.75 -5.11 13.63
CA ASP A 72 -2.06 -5.54 14.11
C ASP A 72 -2.69 -6.53 13.14
N VAL A 73 -2.64 -6.24 11.84
CA VAL A 73 -3.13 -7.17 10.80
C VAL A 73 -2.40 -8.51 10.86
N VAL A 74 -1.07 -8.48 10.94
CA VAL A 74 -0.25 -9.71 11.00
C VAL A 74 -0.50 -10.48 12.29
N ARG A 75 -0.57 -9.79 13.46
CA ARG A 75 -0.86 -10.42 14.74
C ARG A 75 -2.23 -11.10 14.76
N ARG A 76 -3.25 -10.38 14.32
CA ARG A 76 -4.61 -10.90 14.24
C ARG A 76 -4.67 -12.17 13.40
N ALA A 77 -4.10 -12.13 12.19
CA ALA A 77 -4.10 -13.27 11.28
C ALA A 77 -3.25 -14.46 11.80
N ALA A 78 -2.22 -14.18 12.60
CA ALA A 78 -1.43 -15.21 13.27
C ALA A 78 -2.09 -15.79 14.54
N GLY A 79 -3.20 -15.21 15.01
CA GLY A 79 -3.83 -15.56 16.29
C GLY A 79 -2.96 -15.22 17.51
N TRP A 80 -2.06 -14.24 17.37
CA TRP A 80 -1.16 -13.83 18.46
C TRP A 80 -1.80 -12.75 19.33
N THR A 81 -1.59 -12.90 20.64
CA THR A 81 -2.00 -11.90 21.64
C THR A 81 -0.82 -11.01 22.01
N GLY A 82 -1.11 -9.78 22.49
CA GLY A 82 -0.09 -8.83 22.92
C GLY A 82 0.08 -7.67 21.97
N THR A 83 0.96 -6.74 22.32
CA THR A 83 1.18 -5.46 21.60
C THR A 83 2.61 -5.30 21.10
N ASP A 84 3.47 -6.30 21.32
CA ASP A 84 4.87 -6.24 20.91
C ASP A 84 4.98 -6.13 19.38
N PRO A 85 5.95 -5.36 18.87
CA PRO A 85 6.21 -5.27 17.44
C PRO A 85 6.51 -6.64 16.81
N VAL A 86 5.97 -6.87 15.62
CA VAL A 86 6.16 -8.12 14.89
C VAL A 86 7.45 -8.05 14.06
N THR A 87 8.19 -9.15 14.04
CA THR A 87 9.31 -9.30 13.11
C THR A 87 8.77 -9.62 11.72
N LEU A 88 8.98 -8.70 10.79
CA LEU A 88 8.46 -8.78 9.43
C LEU A 88 9.57 -9.19 8.45
N PRO A 89 9.35 -10.21 7.59
CA PRO A 89 10.26 -10.50 6.49
C PRO A 89 10.41 -9.28 5.55
N PHE A 90 11.64 -9.05 5.10
CA PHE A 90 11.97 -8.00 4.15
C PHE A 90 12.75 -8.57 2.97
N ALA A 91 12.62 -7.95 1.80
CA ALA A 91 13.27 -8.37 0.57
C ALA A 91 14.77 -8.60 0.77
N GLY A 92 15.32 -9.58 0.06
CA GLY A 92 16.72 -9.97 0.18
C GLY A 92 17.02 -10.90 1.37
N GLY A 93 16.00 -11.46 2.03
CA GLY A 93 16.17 -12.45 3.11
C GLY A 93 16.54 -11.82 4.45
N THR A 94 16.28 -10.54 4.64
CA THR A 94 16.42 -9.83 5.92
C THR A 94 15.09 -9.72 6.63
N PHE A 95 15.11 -9.17 7.84
CA PHE A 95 13.91 -8.91 8.64
C PHE A 95 13.93 -7.47 9.14
N VAL A 96 12.75 -6.94 9.44
CA VAL A 96 12.60 -5.65 10.09
C VAL A 96 11.61 -5.73 11.23
N ILE A 97 11.77 -4.88 12.23
CA ILE A 97 10.77 -4.56 13.22
C ILE A 97 10.24 -3.16 12.94
N TRP A 98 8.92 -3.03 12.93
CA TRP A 98 8.26 -1.72 12.88
C TRP A 98 7.85 -1.33 14.30
N ASP A 99 8.62 -0.46 14.90
CA ASP A 99 8.42 0.02 16.26
C ASP A 99 8.28 1.55 16.25
N SER A 100 7.05 2.02 16.30
CA SER A 100 6.73 3.46 16.27
C SER A 100 7.23 4.22 17.51
N THR A 101 7.59 3.52 18.57
CA THR A 101 8.19 4.12 19.79
C THR A 101 9.72 4.22 19.73
N GLY A 102 10.33 3.53 18.74
CA GLY A 102 11.76 3.49 18.53
C GLY A 102 12.31 4.70 17.80
N SER A 103 13.63 4.86 17.82
CA SER A 103 14.31 5.85 16.96
C SER A 103 14.19 5.44 15.49
N THR A 104 13.92 6.39 14.63
CA THR A 104 13.97 6.20 13.17
C THR A 104 15.38 5.74 12.80
N GLY A 105 15.48 4.53 12.25
CA GLY A 105 16.76 3.99 11.80
C GLY A 105 16.93 4.18 10.31
N GLY A 106 18.14 4.46 9.85
CA GLY A 106 18.61 4.78 8.52
C GLY A 106 18.07 3.99 7.31
N ALA A 107 16.76 3.92 7.18
CA ALA A 107 16.07 3.36 6.04
C ALA A 107 15.98 4.39 4.90
N VAL A 108 15.67 3.91 3.70
CA VAL A 108 15.41 4.75 2.52
C VAL A 108 14.28 5.74 2.76
N ASP A 109 13.30 5.36 3.58
CA ASP A 109 12.24 6.24 4.10
C ASP A 109 12.46 6.46 5.59
N GLU A 110 13.01 7.62 5.94
CA GLU A 110 13.37 7.99 7.32
C GLU A 110 12.16 8.21 8.22
N GLU A 111 10.98 8.42 7.64
CA GLU A 111 9.74 8.60 8.40
C GLU A 111 9.24 7.27 8.99
N LEU A 112 9.58 6.13 8.36
CA LEU A 112 9.18 4.82 8.87
C LEU A 112 10.14 4.34 9.96
N ALA A 113 9.61 4.11 11.15
CA ALA A 113 10.37 3.59 12.29
C ALA A 113 10.68 2.08 12.13
N LEU A 114 11.39 1.74 11.04
CA LEU A 114 11.81 0.38 10.71
C LEU A 114 13.25 0.15 11.16
N ARG A 115 13.47 -0.91 11.91
CA ARG A 115 14.80 -1.35 12.34
C ARG A 115 15.12 -2.72 11.73
N THR A 116 16.22 -2.78 11.00
CA THR A 116 16.69 -4.03 10.37
C THR A 116 17.19 -5.03 11.41
N LEU A 117 16.87 -6.31 11.18
CA LEU A 117 17.34 -7.46 11.94
C LEU A 117 17.98 -8.47 11.01
N THR A 118 19.00 -9.19 11.51
CA THR A 118 19.64 -10.29 10.77
C THR A 118 18.86 -11.59 10.84
N GLU A 119 18.07 -11.76 11.92
CA GLU A 119 17.26 -12.95 12.17
C GLU A 119 15.84 -12.55 12.56
N GLY A 120 14.88 -13.42 12.27
CA GLY A 120 13.47 -13.22 12.60
C GLY A 120 12.68 -14.52 12.60
N THR A 121 11.51 -14.49 13.19
CA THR A 121 10.60 -15.63 13.22
C THR A 121 9.78 -15.67 11.93
N ALA A 122 9.64 -16.86 11.35
CA ALA A 122 8.77 -17.09 10.21
C ALA A 122 7.32 -16.80 10.62
N LEU A 123 6.61 -16.06 9.76
CA LEU A 123 5.18 -15.81 9.95
C LEU A 123 4.35 -16.99 9.42
N PRO A 124 3.20 -17.30 10.05
CA PRO A 124 2.21 -18.20 9.47
C PRO A 124 1.79 -17.76 8.08
N ALA A 125 1.44 -18.71 7.20
CA ALA A 125 1.05 -18.42 5.80
C ALA A 125 -0.13 -17.44 5.71
N GLU A 126 -1.13 -17.59 6.58
CA GLU A 126 -2.28 -16.69 6.66
C GLU A 126 -1.87 -15.27 7.07
N ALA A 127 -1.00 -15.11 8.04
CA ALA A 127 -0.48 -13.82 8.46
C ALA A 127 0.33 -13.13 7.36
N LEU A 128 1.10 -13.90 6.59
CA LEU A 128 1.77 -13.38 5.38
C LEU A 128 0.78 -12.94 4.32
N ALA A 129 -0.28 -13.72 4.08
CA ALA A 129 -1.31 -13.39 3.09
C ALA A 129 -2.04 -12.10 3.45
N GLU A 130 -2.52 -11.98 4.70
CA GLU A 130 -3.21 -10.77 5.18
C GLU A 130 -2.30 -9.54 5.16
N GLY A 131 -1.07 -9.66 5.65
CA GLY A 131 -0.10 -8.58 5.61
C GLY A 131 0.25 -8.16 4.18
N ARG A 132 0.36 -9.11 3.24
CA ARG A 132 0.58 -8.84 1.81
C ARG A 132 -0.60 -8.09 1.19
N ARG A 133 -1.85 -8.47 1.52
CA ARG A 133 -3.05 -7.74 1.06
C ARG A 133 -3.07 -6.31 1.59
N ALA A 134 -2.81 -6.12 2.88
CA ALA A 134 -2.74 -4.80 3.49
C ALA A 134 -1.69 -3.91 2.82
N LEU A 135 -0.47 -4.40 2.61
CA LEU A 135 0.58 -3.69 1.90
C LEU A 135 0.22 -3.39 0.45
N GLY A 136 -0.50 -4.29 -0.21
CA GLY A 136 -1.00 -4.08 -1.56
C GLY A 136 -1.91 -2.86 -1.65
N TRP A 137 -2.85 -2.71 -0.72
CA TRP A 137 -3.72 -1.53 -0.63
C TRP A 137 -2.94 -0.25 -0.33
N TRP A 138 -1.92 -0.32 0.52
CA TRP A 138 -1.08 0.84 0.80
C TRP A 138 -0.29 1.29 -0.44
N LEU A 139 0.33 0.35 -1.13
CA LEU A 139 1.05 0.60 -2.39
C LEU A 139 0.12 1.19 -3.46
N LEU A 140 -1.12 0.68 -3.56
CA LEU A 140 -2.13 1.19 -4.47
C LEU A 140 -2.48 2.65 -4.18
N GLY A 141 -2.79 3.00 -2.93
CA GLY A 141 -3.08 4.37 -2.51
C GLY A 141 -1.92 5.32 -2.79
N THR A 142 -0.69 4.89 -2.50
CA THR A 142 0.54 5.64 -2.80
C THR A 142 0.69 5.87 -4.31
N GLY A 143 0.42 4.86 -5.13
CA GLY A 143 0.46 4.96 -6.59
C GLY A 143 -0.55 5.94 -7.16
N HIS A 144 -1.78 5.92 -6.66
CA HIS A 144 -2.83 6.87 -7.05
C HIS A 144 -2.46 8.32 -6.70
N THR A 145 -1.88 8.56 -5.54
CA THR A 145 -1.41 9.90 -5.16
C THR A 145 -0.28 10.39 -6.07
N MET A 146 0.70 9.55 -6.38
CA MET A 146 1.74 9.89 -7.33
C MET A 146 1.17 10.25 -8.71
N LEU A 147 0.20 9.49 -9.20
CA LEU A 147 -0.49 9.75 -10.46
C LEU A 147 -1.26 11.08 -10.42
N ALA A 148 -1.96 11.39 -9.32
CA ALA A 148 -2.68 12.64 -9.12
C ALA A 148 -1.74 13.85 -9.13
N LEU A 149 -0.59 13.77 -8.44
CA LEU A 149 0.46 14.78 -8.43
C LEU A 149 1.01 15.05 -9.84
N ALA A 150 1.34 13.99 -10.57
CA ALA A 150 1.87 14.09 -11.93
C ALA A 150 0.85 14.64 -12.92
N ARG A 151 -0.43 14.23 -12.79
CA ARG A 151 -1.53 14.75 -13.60
C ARG A 151 -1.73 16.24 -13.39
N ARG A 152 -1.77 16.71 -12.12
CA ARG A 152 -1.88 18.13 -11.78
C ARG A 152 -0.72 18.91 -12.40
N HIS A 153 0.52 18.47 -12.18
CA HIS A 153 1.70 19.10 -12.77
C HIS A 153 1.63 19.17 -14.29
N ALA A 154 1.22 18.11 -14.97
CA ALA A 154 1.13 18.08 -16.42
C ALA A 154 0.07 19.06 -16.99
N VAL A 155 -1.00 19.32 -16.25
CA VAL A 155 -2.05 20.27 -16.64
C VAL A 155 -1.58 21.72 -16.43
N GLU A 156 -0.93 22.00 -15.30
CA GLU A 156 -0.52 23.36 -14.90
C GLU A 156 0.78 23.81 -15.57
N ARG A 157 1.73 22.91 -15.81
CA ARG A 157 3.04 23.24 -16.36
C ARG A 157 3.01 23.44 -17.86
N THR A 158 3.37 24.64 -18.31
CA THR A 158 3.51 24.99 -19.74
C THR A 158 4.99 24.92 -20.17
N GLN A 159 5.27 24.21 -21.25
CA GLN A 159 6.55 24.16 -21.93
C GLN A 159 6.31 24.08 -23.44
N PHE A 160 7.24 24.64 -24.25
CA PHE A 160 7.09 24.69 -25.72
C PHE A 160 5.77 25.31 -26.18
N GLY A 161 5.30 26.35 -25.46
CA GLY A 161 4.11 27.12 -25.79
C GLY A 161 2.76 26.45 -25.45
N ARG A 162 2.74 25.29 -24.75
CA ARG A 162 1.51 24.58 -24.38
C ARG A 162 1.67 23.73 -23.10
N PRO A 163 0.56 23.37 -22.42
CA PRO A 163 0.61 22.48 -21.24
C PRO A 163 1.27 21.14 -21.56
N LEU A 164 2.01 20.59 -20.59
CA LEU A 164 2.63 19.25 -20.73
C LEU A 164 1.61 18.15 -21.05
N ALA A 165 0.39 18.25 -20.50
CA ALA A 165 -0.71 17.34 -20.78
C ALA A 165 -1.14 17.30 -22.25
N SER A 166 -0.75 18.27 -23.09
CA SER A 166 -1.01 18.25 -24.53
C SER A 166 -0.09 17.32 -25.32
N PHE A 167 1.04 16.90 -24.72
CA PHE A 167 1.99 15.99 -25.38
C PHE A 167 1.54 14.54 -25.24
N GLN A 168 1.47 13.84 -26.37
CA GLN A 168 0.98 12.46 -26.41
C GLN A 168 1.81 11.52 -25.53
N ALA A 169 3.14 11.66 -25.51
CA ALA A 169 4.02 10.86 -24.67
C ALA A 169 3.72 10.99 -23.16
N VAL A 170 3.36 12.21 -22.69
CA VAL A 170 2.95 12.45 -21.30
C VAL A 170 1.63 11.75 -21.00
N ARG A 171 0.64 11.90 -21.88
CA ARG A 171 -0.67 11.26 -21.73
C ARG A 171 -0.58 9.74 -21.70
N HIS A 172 0.23 9.14 -22.59
CA HIS A 172 0.45 7.70 -22.62
C HIS A 172 1.07 7.19 -21.33
N ARG A 173 2.09 7.88 -20.79
CA ARG A 173 2.68 7.52 -19.49
C ARG A 173 1.69 7.51 -18.34
N LEU A 174 0.86 8.57 -18.26
CA LEU A 174 -0.16 8.66 -17.21
C LEU A 174 -1.25 7.61 -17.40
N ALA A 175 -1.64 7.30 -18.64
CA ALA A 175 -2.61 6.26 -18.94
C ALA A 175 -2.07 4.86 -18.61
N GLU A 176 -0.84 4.54 -18.99
CA GLU A 176 -0.17 3.27 -18.62
C GLU A 176 -0.08 3.10 -17.11
N THR A 177 0.21 4.20 -16.37
CA THR A 177 0.22 4.18 -14.92
C THR A 177 -1.16 3.87 -14.36
N LEU A 178 -2.20 4.52 -14.87
CA LEU A 178 -3.57 4.27 -14.43
C LEU A 178 -3.97 2.82 -14.68
N VAL A 179 -3.72 2.29 -15.88
CA VAL A 179 -4.03 0.88 -16.23
C VAL A 179 -3.33 -0.10 -15.29
N ALA A 180 -2.07 0.16 -14.91
CA ALA A 180 -1.36 -0.69 -13.96
C ALA A 180 -1.99 -0.64 -12.56
N LEU A 181 -2.42 0.54 -12.09
CA LEU A 181 -3.08 0.72 -10.80
C LEU A 181 -4.47 0.06 -10.77
N GLU A 182 -5.28 0.24 -11.80
CA GLU A 182 -6.59 -0.40 -11.92
C GLU A 182 -6.47 -1.94 -11.97
N GLY A 183 -5.46 -2.46 -12.70
CA GLY A 183 -5.17 -3.89 -12.71
C GLY A 183 -4.74 -4.43 -11.34
N ALA A 184 -3.97 -3.66 -10.57
CA ALA A 184 -3.59 -4.01 -9.21
C ALA A 184 -4.80 -3.98 -8.25
N GLU A 185 -5.68 -2.99 -8.38
CA GLU A 185 -6.92 -2.91 -7.60
C GLU A 185 -7.83 -4.11 -7.88
N ALA A 186 -7.99 -4.48 -9.15
CA ALA A 186 -8.76 -5.67 -9.53
C ALA A 186 -8.15 -6.96 -8.94
N ALA A 187 -6.82 -7.07 -8.91
CA ALA A 187 -6.13 -8.20 -8.29
C ALA A 187 -6.34 -8.25 -6.77
N LEU A 188 -6.28 -7.10 -6.08
CA LEU A 188 -6.53 -6.99 -4.63
C LEU A 188 -7.97 -7.35 -4.25
N ASN A 189 -8.95 -6.91 -5.03
CA ASN A 189 -10.36 -7.23 -4.82
C ASN A 189 -10.68 -8.73 -5.02
N ASN A 190 -9.81 -9.47 -5.72
CA ASN A 190 -9.95 -10.89 -5.98
C ASN A 190 -8.82 -11.73 -5.33
N ALA A 191 -8.10 -11.15 -4.35
CA ALA A 191 -6.98 -11.80 -3.68
C ALA A 191 -7.47 -12.81 -2.64
N ASP A 192 -7.83 -14.01 -3.10
CA ASP A 192 -8.24 -15.10 -2.23
C ASP A 192 -7.07 -16.06 -1.98
N GLY A 193 -6.92 -16.48 -0.73
CA GLY A 193 -5.88 -17.39 -0.29
C GLY A 193 -4.44 -16.88 -0.46
N GLU A 194 -3.47 -17.75 -0.24
CA GLU A 194 -2.05 -17.44 -0.25
C GLU A 194 -1.57 -16.95 -1.62
N LEU A 195 -1.88 -17.70 -2.68
CA LEU A 195 -1.45 -17.35 -4.04
C LEU A 195 -2.10 -16.05 -4.52
N GLY A 196 -3.39 -15.82 -4.20
CA GLY A 196 -4.08 -14.60 -4.54
C GLY A 196 -3.46 -13.37 -3.87
N ALA A 197 -3.18 -13.44 -2.58
CA ALA A 197 -2.54 -12.37 -1.80
C ALA A 197 -1.12 -12.06 -2.32
N LEU A 198 -0.36 -13.11 -2.66
CA LEU A 198 0.98 -13.01 -3.21
C LEU A 198 0.98 -12.29 -4.57
N LEU A 199 0.11 -12.70 -5.50
CA LEU A 199 -0.03 -12.09 -6.82
C LEU A 199 -0.55 -10.65 -6.74
N ALA A 200 -1.53 -10.38 -5.85
CA ALA A 200 -2.10 -9.04 -5.67
C ALA A 200 -1.06 -8.05 -5.13
N LYS A 201 -0.27 -8.45 -4.11
CA LYS A 201 0.83 -7.60 -3.63
C LYS A 201 1.91 -7.39 -4.70
N ALA A 202 2.26 -8.45 -5.45
CA ALA A 202 3.22 -8.31 -6.56
C ALA A 202 2.73 -7.33 -7.62
N ALA A 203 1.44 -7.40 -7.99
CA ALA A 203 0.82 -6.46 -8.94
C ALA A 203 0.82 -5.02 -8.41
N ALA A 204 0.43 -4.82 -7.13
CA ALA A 204 0.41 -3.51 -6.49
C ALA A 204 1.82 -2.90 -6.38
N GLY A 205 2.84 -3.69 -5.99
CA GLY A 205 4.23 -3.26 -5.96
C GLY A 205 4.73 -2.86 -7.34
N HIS A 206 4.45 -3.68 -8.37
CA HIS A 206 4.81 -3.37 -9.74
C HIS A 206 4.13 -2.08 -10.25
N ALA A 207 2.83 -1.90 -9.96
CA ALA A 207 2.08 -0.70 -10.34
C ALA A 207 2.62 0.56 -9.65
N ALA A 208 2.88 0.51 -8.33
CA ALA A 208 3.44 1.63 -7.59
C ALA A 208 4.87 1.99 -8.03
N LEU A 209 5.73 1.02 -8.31
CA LEU A 209 7.06 1.24 -8.87
C LEU A 209 7.01 1.83 -10.30
N THR A 210 6.00 1.44 -11.09
CA THR A 210 5.74 2.03 -12.41
C THR A 210 5.27 3.47 -12.26
N ALA A 211 4.34 3.74 -11.33
CA ALA A 211 3.90 5.09 -11.00
C ALA A 211 5.07 5.97 -10.57
N SER A 212 5.96 5.47 -9.70
CA SER A 212 7.16 6.20 -9.27
C SER A 212 8.00 6.67 -10.46
N ARG A 213 8.36 5.76 -11.37
CA ARG A 213 9.18 6.07 -12.54
C ARG A 213 8.51 7.02 -13.52
N HIS A 214 7.23 6.76 -13.83
CA HIS A 214 6.48 7.55 -14.78
C HIS A 214 6.20 8.96 -14.26
N CYS A 215 5.79 9.08 -12.99
CA CYS A 215 5.48 10.37 -12.39
C CYS A 215 6.75 11.23 -12.20
N GLN A 216 7.87 10.65 -11.77
CA GLN A 216 9.16 11.35 -11.74
C GLN A 216 9.54 11.89 -13.12
N GLN A 217 9.38 11.08 -14.17
CA GLN A 217 9.67 11.51 -15.53
C GLN A 217 8.74 12.65 -16.01
N VAL A 218 7.46 12.62 -15.66
CA VAL A 218 6.49 13.67 -16.02
C VAL A 218 6.79 14.96 -15.29
N LEU A 219 7.17 14.91 -14.02
CA LEU A 219 7.59 16.09 -13.25
C LEU A 219 8.95 16.65 -13.72
N GLY A 220 9.80 15.83 -14.34
CA GLY A 220 11.14 16.22 -14.72
C GLY A 220 12.04 16.49 -13.50
N GLY A 221 12.89 17.51 -13.55
CA GLY A 221 13.89 17.79 -12.51
C GLY A 221 13.32 17.83 -11.09
N ILE A 222 12.18 18.49 -10.88
CA ILE A 222 11.56 18.63 -9.55
C ILE A 222 11.07 17.27 -8.99
N GLY A 223 10.72 16.32 -9.86
CA GLY A 223 10.29 14.97 -9.44
C GLY A 223 11.40 14.14 -8.80
N PHE A 224 12.65 14.58 -8.90
CA PHE A 224 13.82 13.91 -8.30
C PHE A 224 14.36 14.65 -7.07
N THR A 225 13.73 15.75 -6.66
CA THR A 225 14.15 16.53 -5.48
C THR A 225 13.30 16.18 -4.26
N ALA A 226 13.85 16.39 -3.06
CA ALA A 226 13.12 16.21 -1.81
C ALA A 226 12.08 17.31 -1.55
N GLU A 227 12.11 18.39 -2.32
CA GLU A 227 11.22 19.55 -2.16
C GLU A 227 9.78 19.27 -2.62
N HIS A 228 9.59 18.28 -3.49
CA HIS A 228 8.27 17.92 -4.00
C HIS A 228 7.71 16.70 -3.27
N ASP A 229 6.41 16.74 -2.93
CA ASP A 229 5.71 15.66 -2.21
C ASP A 229 5.87 14.28 -2.86
N LEU A 230 6.06 14.22 -4.17
CA LEU A 230 6.30 12.97 -4.90
C LEU A 230 7.47 12.18 -4.29
N SER A 231 8.52 12.85 -3.82
CA SER A 231 9.73 12.19 -3.29
C SER A 231 9.44 11.30 -2.09
N ARG A 232 8.53 11.73 -1.20
CA ARG A 232 8.08 10.93 -0.05
C ARG A 232 7.36 9.66 -0.51
N HIS A 233 6.43 9.77 -1.44
CA HIS A 233 5.70 8.62 -1.97
C HIS A 233 6.62 7.65 -2.72
N VAL A 234 7.62 8.13 -3.43
CA VAL A 234 8.62 7.28 -4.09
C VAL A 234 9.43 6.49 -3.06
N ARG A 235 9.98 7.15 -2.04
CA ARG A 235 10.72 6.46 -0.96
C ARG A 235 9.85 5.45 -0.24
N ARG A 236 8.61 5.84 0.11
CA ARG A 236 7.62 4.98 0.74
C ARG A 236 7.35 3.73 -0.11
N THR A 237 7.15 3.88 -1.42
CA THR A 237 6.95 2.76 -2.34
C THR A 237 8.10 1.76 -2.31
N LEU A 238 9.35 2.24 -2.29
CA LEU A 238 10.53 1.36 -2.27
C LEU A 238 10.59 0.50 -1.00
N VAL A 239 10.24 1.08 0.14
CA VAL A 239 10.22 0.34 1.42
C VAL A 239 9.03 -0.61 1.50
N LEU A 240 7.82 -0.16 1.16
CA LEU A 240 6.62 -0.99 1.20
C LEU A 240 6.69 -2.16 0.20
N ASP A 241 7.34 -1.98 -0.97
CA ASP A 241 7.57 -3.09 -1.89
C ASP A 241 8.45 -4.16 -1.24
N GLY A 242 9.47 -3.77 -0.46
CA GLY A 242 10.36 -4.70 0.23
C GLY A 242 9.71 -5.49 1.37
N LEU A 243 8.71 -4.93 2.06
CA LEU A 243 8.04 -5.58 3.19
C LEU A 243 7.27 -6.83 2.73
N LEU A 244 7.41 -7.94 3.44
CA LEU A 244 6.78 -9.25 3.18
C LEU A 244 7.07 -9.81 1.77
N GLY A 245 8.21 -9.40 1.19
CA GLY A 245 8.68 -9.82 -0.14
C GLY A 245 8.40 -8.77 -1.23
N SER A 246 9.41 -8.49 -2.06
CA SER A 246 9.30 -7.55 -3.18
C SER A 246 8.45 -8.10 -4.32
N ALA A 247 7.89 -7.22 -5.15
CA ALA A 247 7.10 -7.61 -6.34
C ALA A 247 7.84 -8.65 -7.20
N ARG A 248 9.16 -8.52 -7.34
CA ARG A 248 9.99 -9.46 -8.10
C ARG A 248 10.10 -10.83 -7.42
N GLU A 249 10.31 -10.86 -6.10
CA GLU A 249 10.41 -12.11 -5.33
C GLU A 249 9.06 -12.83 -5.32
N LEU A 250 7.97 -12.10 -5.05
CA LEU A 250 6.63 -12.67 -5.01
C LEU A 250 6.18 -13.22 -6.37
N THR A 251 6.50 -12.54 -7.48
CA THR A 251 6.23 -13.08 -8.83
C THR A 251 6.97 -14.39 -9.07
N ARG A 252 8.21 -14.52 -8.57
CA ARG A 252 8.99 -15.75 -8.69
C ARG A 252 8.42 -16.87 -7.80
N GLU A 253 8.02 -16.54 -6.58
CA GLU A 253 7.37 -17.44 -5.62
C GLU A 253 6.06 -17.98 -6.21
N ALA A 254 5.18 -17.11 -6.74
CA ALA A 254 3.96 -17.53 -7.43
C ALA A 254 4.23 -18.49 -8.59
N GLY A 255 5.23 -18.20 -9.42
CA GLY A 255 5.63 -19.08 -10.51
C GLY A 255 6.15 -20.44 -10.02
N ALA A 256 6.78 -20.51 -8.85
CA ALA A 256 7.19 -21.78 -8.24
C ALA A 256 5.99 -22.60 -7.76
N LEU A 257 5.07 -21.97 -7.03
CA LEU A 257 3.83 -22.62 -6.56
C LEU A 257 2.98 -23.17 -7.70
N ILE A 258 2.80 -22.41 -8.79
CA ILE A 258 2.02 -22.84 -9.96
C ILE A 258 2.70 -24.03 -10.66
N ARG A 259 4.02 -24.04 -10.76
CA ARG A 259 4.76 -25.17 -11.36
C ARG A 259 4.66 -26.42 -10.48
N GLU A 260 4.73 -26.30 -9.17
CA GLU A 260 4.58 -27.41 -8.24
C GLU A 260 3.17 -27.99 -8.30
N ALA A 261 2.15 -27.14 -8.35
CA ALA A 261 0.76 -27.55 -8.49
C ALA A 261 0.42 -28.15 -9.87
N GLY A 262 1.29 -27.98 -10.87
CA GLY A 262 1.10 -28.48 -12.25
C GLY A 262 0.01 -27.76 -13.06
N SER A 263 -0.72 -26.83 -12.46
CA SER A 263 -1.77 -26.04 -13.13
C SER A 263 -1.95 -24.69 -12.43
N ALA A 264 -2.34 -23.67 -13.18
CA ALA A 264 -2.75 -22.40 -12.61
C ALA A 264 -4.20 -22.50 -12.11
N PRO A 265 -4.49 -22.22 -10.83
CA PRO A 265 -5.86 -22.18 -10.35
C PRO A 265 -6.61 -21.00 -11.00
N ARG A 266 -7.93 -21.12 -11.08
CA ARG A 266 -8.78 -19.98 -11.49
C ARG A 266 -8.87 -19.03 -10.30
N LEU A 267 -8.30 -17.82 -10.43
CA LEU A 267 -8.33 -16.78 -9.41
C LEU A 267 -9.56 -15.84 -9.55
N ALA A 268 -10.29 -15.95 -10.64
CA ALA A 268 -11.57 -15.25 -10.86
C ALA A 268 -12.58 -16.20 -11.50
N GLN A 269 -13.81 -16.15 -11.04
CA GLN A 269 -14.94 -16.77 -11.75
C GLN A 269 -15.47 -15.74 -12.74
N LEU A 270 -15.40 -16.07 -14.03
CA LEU A 270 -16.01 -15.30 -15.12
C LEU A 270 -17.46 -15.67 -15.28
#